data_433cdb9c357f7f78729562cdb6d38194
#
_entry.id   433cdb9c357f7f78729562cdb6d38194
#
_cell.length_a   1.000
_cell.length_b   1.000
_cell.length_c   1.000
_cell.angle_alpha   90.00
_cell.angle_beta   90.00
_cell.angle_gamma   90.00
#
_symmetry.space_group_name_H-M   'P 1'
#
loop_
_entity.id
_entity.type
_entity.pdbx_description
1 polymer ?
#
loop_
_entity_poly.entity_id
_entity_poly.type
_entity_poly.pdbx_seq_one_letter_code
_entity_poly.pdbx_strand_id
1 'polypeptide(L)'
;MTAHTDPIDSLFADYTGDVPGASVIVIRDGRVVLSRAYGMADLKNGVAATPRTDYRLASLTKQFTAMAIMLLVKDGRLGYDLPVRDILPEMPPESHQVTIRNLLNHTSGVLDYEDLIPDTQTVQVHDADVLKLLSAHDSMNFEPGTHYRYSNSGFCLLALVVERVSKMPFAQFLHERIFAPLAMTSSVAHQDGVDSVPNRAYGYTPDSGRFLPTDQSVTSATLGDGGVYTSVEDLVHWDQALYPGGLMDSRTLAQATTPPVLPQDSTRYGFGWFIDTYRGVNRWRHTGETSGFRNAIQRYPDRHFTVIILTNRNGGDPATIAEHITDQLLFHP
;
A
#
# COMPACT_ATOMS: atom_id res chain seq x y z
N MET A 1 -11.34 15.78 -39.54
CA MET A 1 -11.83 14.74 -38.61
C MET A 1 -11.19 15.05 -37.25
N THR A 2 -11.94 15.65 -36.35
CA THR A 2 -11.48 15.81 -34.95
C THR A 2 -11.41 14.40 -34.35
N ALA A 3 -10.21 13.93 -34.06
CA ALA A 3 -10.04 12.70 -33.29
C ALA A 3 -10.76 12.93 -31.96
N HIS A 4 -11.86 12.21 -31.73
CA HIS A 4 -12.48 12.16 -30.40
C HIS A 4 -11.47 11.49 -29.49
N THR A 5 -10.79 12.28 -28.66
CA THR A 5 -9.94 11.77 -27.59
C THR A 5 -10.87 10.98 -26.65
N ASP A 6 -10.51 9.73 -26.37
CA ASP A 6 -11.24 8.91 -25.38
C ASP A 6 -11.35 9.71 -24.06
N PRO A 7 -12.54 9.84 -23.47
CA PRO A 7 -12.72 10.59 -22.22
C PRO A 7 -11.76 10.15 -21.10
N ILE A 8 -11.36 8.89 -21.06
CA ILE A 8 -10.39 8.38 -20.07
C ILE A 8 -8.98 8.91 -20.38
N ASP A 9 -8.55 8.95 -21.64
CA ASP A 9 -7.23 9.52 -22.00
C ASP A 9 -7.11 10.98 -21.57
N SER A 10 -8.21 11.73 -21.61
CA SER A 10 -8.23 13.13 -21.20
C SER A 10 -7.94 13.31 -19.70
N LEU A 11 -8.25 12.33 -18.85
CA LEU A 11 -7.92 12.34 -17.42
C LEU A 11 -6.42 12.22 -17.16
N PHE A 12 -5.66 11.71 -18.11
CA PHE A 12 -4.21 11.53 -18.04
C PHE A 12 -3.42 12.53 -18.90
N ALA A 13 -4.03 13.65 -19.33
CA ALA A 13 -3.37 14.64 -20.17
C ALA A 13 -2.03 15.13 -19.58
N ASP A 14 -1.98 15.34 -18.26
CA ASP A 14 -0.77 15.76 -17.54
C ASP A 14 0.33 14.69 -17.46
N TYR A 15 0.03 13.45 -17.81
CA TYR A 15 0.97 12.33 -17.86
C TYR A 15 1.40 11.97 -19.28
N THR A 16 1.07 12.79 -20.28
CA THR A 16 1.34 12.47 -21.69
C THR A 16 2.61 13.16 -22.18
N GLY A 17 3.44 12.45 -22.94
CA GLY A 17 4.71 12.94 -23.48
C GLY A 17 5.92 12.61 -22.62
N ASP A 18 6.98 13.44 -22.71
CA ASP A 18 8.25 13.23 -21.98
C ASP A 18 8.15 13.75 -20.53
N VAL A 19 7.19 13.23 -19.79
CA VAL A 19 6.92 13.53 -18.37
C VAL A 19 6.84 12.23 -17.57
N PRO A 20 7.00 12.26 -16.23
CA PRO A 20 6.77 11.08 -15.41
C PRO A 20 5.38 10.50 -15.63
N GLY A 21 5.30 9.19 -15.70
CA GLY A 21 4.15 8.49 -16.24
C GLY A 21 3.12 8.04 -15.21
N ALA A 22 2.11 7.37 -15.76
CA ALA A 22 1.08 6.67 -15.02
C ALA A 22 0.70 5.37 -15.73
N SER A 23 0.38 4.33 -14.95
CA SER A 23 -0.28 3.12 -15.46
C SER A 23 -1.63 2.96 -14.80
N VAL A 24 -2.65 2.61 -15.58
CA VAL A 24 -4.03 2.43 -15.12
C VAL A 24 -4.58 1.10 -15.59
N ILE A 25 -5.29 0.41 -14.69
CA ILE A 25 -6.04 -0.79 -15.02
C ILE A 25 -7.43 -0.73 -14.39
N VAL A 26 -8.44 -1.20 -15.14
CA VAL A 26 -9.80 -1.38 -14.62
C VAL A 26 -10.19 -2.85 -14.79
N ILE A 27 -10.66 -3.43 -13.70
CA ILE A 27 -11.10 -4.82 -13.62
C ILE A 27 -12.61 -4.82 -13.38
N ARG A 28 -13.34 -5.61 -14.17
CA ARG A 28 -14.78 -5.85 -13.97
C ARG A 28 -15.06 -7.35 -14.15
N ASP A 29 -15.78 -7.93 -13.20
CA ASP A 29 -16.16 -9.36 -13.21
C ASP A 29 -14.96 -10.29 -13.45
N GLY A 30 -13.82 -9.98 -12.84
CA GLY A 30 -12.58 -10.74 -12.95
C GLY A 30 -11.84 -10.56 -14.28
N ARG A 31 -12.25 -9.62 -15.14
CA ARG A 31 -11.63 -9.36 -16.45
C ARG A 31 -11.09 -7.93 -16.51
N VAL A 32 -9.95 -7.77 -17.14
CA VAL A 32 -9.42 -6.46 -17.48
C VAL A 32 -10.26 -5.84 -18.58
N VAL A 33 -10.91 -4.71 -18.30
CA VAL A 33 -11.74 -3.95 -19.26
C VAL A 33 -11.04 -2.70 -19.77
N LEU A 34 -9.99 -2.23 -19.08
CA LEU A 34 -9.12 -1.14 -19.49
C LEU A 34 -7.71 -1.40 -18.96
N SER A 35 -6.70 -1.25 -19.82
CA SER A 35 -5.28 -1.28 -19.44
C SER A 35 -4.53 -0.29 -20.31
N ARG A 36 -3.95 0.77 -19.70
CA ARG A 36 -3.24 1.85 -20.40
C ARG A 36 -2.06 2.32 -19.57
N ALA A 37 -1.11 2.95 -20.25
CA ALA A 37 -0.02 3.67 -19.62
C ALA A 37 0.29 4.95 -20.42
N TYR A 38 0.84 5.94 -19.73
CA TYR A 38 1.12 7.26 -20.24
C TYR A 38 2.49 7.71 -19.72
N GLY A 39 3.20 8.53 -20.51
CA GLY A 39 4.48 9.13 -20.13
C GLY A 39 5.61 8.13 -19.92
N MET A 40 6.57 8.47 -19.07
CA MET A 40 7.83 7.78 -18.91
C MET A 40 7.97 7.14 -17.53
N ALA A 41 8.45 5.90 -17.51
CA ALA A 41 8.92 5.21 -16.29
C ALA A 41 10.29 5.75 -15.86
N ASP A 42 11.14 6.07 -16.83
CA ASP A 42 12.48 6.63 -16.61
C ASP A 42 12.75 7.74 -17.63
N LEU A 43 12.71 9.00 -17.15
CA LEU A 43 13.00 10.17 -17.98
C LEU A 43 14.45 10.21 -18.46
N LYS A 44 15.39 9.76 -17.62
CA LYS A 44 16.83 9.81 -17.91
C LYS A 44 17.19 8.94 -19.10
N ASN A 45 16.60 7.74 -19.16
CA ASN A 45 16.90 6.75 -20.19
C ASN A 45 15.83 6.68 -21.30
N GLY A 46 14.80 7.54 -21.24
CA GLY A 46 13.72 7.58 -22.24
C GLY A 46 12.87 6.31 -22.26
N VAL A 47 12.68 5.65 -21.10
CA VAL A 47 11.89 4.43 -21.01
C VAL A 47 10.44 4.79 -20.76
N ALA A 48 9.56 4.45 -21.73
CA ALA A 48 8.12 4.69 -21.61
C ALA A 48 7.49 3.83 -20.51
N ALA A 49 6.48 4.38 -19.84
CA ALA A 49 5.65 3.61 -18.93
C ALA A 49 4.79 2.59 -19.70
N THR A 50 4.56 1.44 -19.09
CA THR A 50 3.71 0.35 -19.61
C THR A 50 2.85 -0.20 -18.47
N PRO A 51 1.80 -0.98 -18.74
CA PRO A 51 1.06 -1.68 -17.67
C PRO A 51 1.92 -2.66 -16.85
N ARG A 52 3.11 -3.03 -17.33
CA ARG A 52 4.12 -3.86 -16.65
C ARG A 52 5.16 -3.07 -15.88
N THR A 53 5.11 -1.75 -15.93
CA THR A 53 6.03 -0.91 -15.16
C THR A 53 5.78 -1.10 -13.68
N ASP A 54 6.86 -1.35 -12.93
CA ASP A 54 6.81 -1.58 -11.48
C ASP A 54 7.04 -0.26 -10.74
N TYR A 55 6.00 0.19 -10.10
CA TYR A 55 6.00 1.42 -9.29
C TYR A 55 6.16 1.09 -7.81
N ARG A 56 6.80 1.97 -7.06
CA ARG A 56 6.80 1.91 -5.61
C ARG A 56 5.39 2.20 -5.10
N LEU A 57 4.82 1.23 -4.41
CA LEU A 57 3.43 1.30 -3.94
C LEU A 57 3.22 2.27 -2.80
N ALA A 58 4.27 2.59 -2.03
CA ALA A 58 4.12 3.31 -0.77
C ALA A 58 3.05 2.60 0.11
N SER A 59 2.14 3.35 0.73
CA SER A 59 1.17 2.77 1.67
C SER A 59 0.19 1.74 1.09
N LEU A 60 0.10 1.56 -0.23
CA LEU A 60 -0.61 0.39 -0.79
C LEU A 60 0.07 -0.93 -0.38
N THR A 61 1.34 -0.91 0.02
CA THR A 61 2.07 -2.04 0.61
C THR A 61 1.35 -2.63 1.83
N LYS A 62 0.67 -1.81 2.60
CA LYS A 62 -0.01 -2.22 3.86
C LYS A 62 -1.01 -3.35 3.66
N GLN A 63 -1.59 -3.47 2.46
CA GLN A 63 -2.47 -4.58 2.10
C GLN A 63 -1.72 -5.92 2.13
N PHE A 64 -0.49 -5.96 1.65
CA PHE A 64 0.36 -7.16 1.61
C PHE A 64 0.88 -7.51 3.00
N THR A 65 1.27 -6.51 3.78
CA THR A 65 1.68 -6.70 5.18
C THR A 65 0.54 -7.23 6.03
N ALA A 66 -0.66 -6.69 5.86
CA ALA A 66 -1.86 -7.19 6.53
C ALA A 66 -2.17 -8.64 6.09
N MET A 67 -2.07 -8.96 4.80
CA MET A 67 -2.27 -10.32 4.29
C MET A 67 -1.23 -11.30 4.86
N ALA A 68 0.02 -10.89 5.02
CA ALA A 68 1.05 -11.71 5.65
C ALA A 68 0.67 -12.09 7.10
N ILE A 69 0.18 -11.14 7.89
CA ILE A 69 -0.37 -11.39 9.23
C ILE A 69 -1.57 -12.35 9.16
N MET A 70 -2.51 -12.10 8.24
CA MET A 70 -3.70 -12.95 8.07
C MET A 70 -3.32 -14.41 7.73
N LEU A 71 -2.29 -14.61 6.91
CA LEU A 71 -1.77 -15.94 6.57
C LEU A 71 -1.19 -16.64 7.82
N LEU A 72 -0.44 -15.94 8.66
CA LEU A 72 0.09 -16.49 9.91
C LEU A 72 -1.03 -16.85 10.91
N VAL A 73 -2.10 -16.06 10.95
CA VAL A 73 -3.28 -16.38 11.77
C VAL A 73 -4.01 -17.60 11.20
N LYS A 74 -4.20 -17.68 9.89
CA LYS A 74 -4.78 -18.85 9.20
C LYS A 74 -3.97 -20.13 9.48
N ASP A 75 -2.64 -20.04 9.54
CA ASP A 75 -1.75 -21.15 9.84
C ASP A 75 -1.75 -21.53 11.35
N GLY A 76 -2.50 -20.83 12.20
CA GLY A 76 -2.55 -21.04 13.65
C GLY A 76 -1.28 -20.63 14.41
N ARG A 77 -0.43 -19.81 13.77
CA ARG A 77 0.87 -19.37 14.30
C ARG A 77 0.80 -18.00 14.98
N LEU A 78 -0.28 -17.28 14.81
CA LEU A 78 -0.51 -15.93 15.34
C LEU A 78 -1.98 -15.76 15.71
N GLY A 79 -2.29 -14.82 16.60
CA GLY A 79 -3.65 -14.36 16.91
C GLY A 79 -3.75 -12.85 16.78
N TYR A 80 -4.88 -12.34 16.29
CA TYR A 80 -5.06 -10.89 16.16
C TYR A 80 -5.05 -10.15 17.50
N ASP A 81 -5.51 -10.81 18.57
CA ASP A 81 -5.68 -10.19 19.87
C ASP A 81 -4.50 -10.50 20.83
N LEU A 82 -3.42 -11.09 20.30
CA LEU A 82 -2.17 -11.27 21.03
C LEU A 82 -1.49 -9.90 21.25
N PRO A 83 -0.94 -9.67 22.48
CA PRO A 83 -0.11 -8.50 22.72
C PRO A 83 1.13 -8.51 21.82
N VAL A 84 1.44 -7.36 21.22
CA VAL A 84 2.63 -7.24 20.34
C VAL A 84 3.91 -7.53 21.11
N ARG A 85 3.98 -7.16 22.41
CA ARG A 85 5.14 -7.41 23.28
C ARG A 85 5.45 -8.89 23.52
N ASP A 86 4.50 -9.79 23.33
CA ASP A 86 4.77 -11.24 23.41
C ASP A 86 5.67 -11.71 22.25
N ILE A 87 5.73 -10.94 21.17
CA ILE A 87 6.53 -11.23 19.98
C ILE A 87 7.71 -10.27 19.85
N LEU A 88 7.50 -9.01 20.19
CA LEU A 88 8.47 -7.91 20.15
C LEU A 88 8.67 -7.35 21.58
N PRO A 89 9.37 -8.07 22.48
CA PRO A 89 9.53 -7.68 23.89
C PRO A 89 10.32 -6.36 24.04
N GLU A 90 11.00 -5.91 23.01
CA GLU A 90 11.71 -4.63 22.94
C GLU A 90 10.76 -3.42 22.91
N MET A 91 9.49 -3.61 22.60
CA MET A 91 8.49 -2.53 22.66
C MET A 91 8.39 -1.96 24.09
N PRO A 92 8.16 -0.63 24.22
CA PRO A 92 8.13 0.02 25.53
C PRO A 92 7.05 -0.58 26.45
N PRO A 93 7.26 -0.56 27.80
CA PRO A 93 6.30 -1.09 28.77
C PRO A 93 4.89 -0.56 28.63
N GLU A 94 4.71 0.73 28.32
CA GLU A 94 3.40 1.36 28.12
C GLU A 94 2.59 0.75 26.97
N SER A 95 3.25 0.08 26.03
CA SER A 95 2.59 -0.63 24.91
C SER A 95 2.06 -2.04 25.26
N HIS A 96 2.02 -2.43 26.54
CA HIS A 96 1.68 -3.79 26.98
C HIS A 96 0.28 -4.27 26.54
N GLN A 97 -0.66 -3.35 26.30
CA GLN A 97 -2.01 -3.68 25.83
C GLN A 97 -2.17 -3.60 24.30
N VAL A 98 -1.13 -3.16 23.58
CA VAL A 98 -1.19 -3.09 22.12
C VAL A 98 -1.26 -4.48 21.51
N THR A 99 -2.31 -4.76 20.77
CA THR A 99 -2.49 -6.04 20.05
C THR A 99 -2.09 -5.94 18.59
N ILE A 100 -1.91 -7.08 17.94
CA ILE A 100 -1.71 -7.17 16.47
C ILE A 100 -2.87 -6.49 15.74
N ARG A 101 -4.11 -6.66 16.21
CA ARG A 101 -5.30 -6.00 15.65
C ARG A 101 -5.22 -4.48 15.72
N ASN A 102 -4.73 -3.94 16.83
CA ASN A 102 -4.57 -2.49 16.98
C ASN A 102 -3.58 -1.90 15.97
N LEU A 103 -2.50 -2.62 15.65
CA LEU A 103 -1.56 -2.20 14.60
C LEU A 103 -2.22 -2.24 13.22
N LEU A 104 -2.94 -3.33 12.89
CA LEU A 104 -3.58 -3.53 11.59
C LEU A 104 -4.62 -2.46 11.25
N ASN A 105 -5.33 -1.91 12.23
CA ASN A 105 -6.39 -0.93 12.01
C ASN A 105 -6.09 0.46 12.56
N HIS A 106 -4.81 0.75 12.84
CA HIS A 106 -4.33 2.06 13.30
C HIS A 106 -4.98 2.59 14.59
N THR A 107 -5.26 1.67 15.52
CA THR A 107 -5.83 2.00 16.83
C THR A 107 -4.87 1.69 17.98
N SER A 108 -3.58 1.54 17.67
CA SER A 108 -2.57 1.13 18.65
C SER A 108 -2.15 2.24 19.62
N GLY A 109 -2.20 3.49 19.20
CA GLY A 109 -1.66 4.63 19.97
C GLY A 109 -0.13 4.71 19.97
N VAL A 110 0.60 3.80 19.31
CA VAL A 110 2.07 3.90 19.20
C VAL A 110 2.49 5.18 18.49
N LEU A 111 3.65 5.71 18.88
CA LEU A 111 4.23 6.89 18.22
C LEU A 111 4.53 6.60 16.76
N ASP A 112 4.51 7.62 15.90
CA ASP A 112 4.97 7.46 14.54
C ASP A 112 6.49 7.71 14.47
N TYR A 113 7.21 6.79 13.80
CA TYR A 113 8.67 6.87 13.69
C TYR A 113 9.12 8.08 12.86
N GLU A 114 8.29 8.54 11.93
CA GLU A 114 8.59 9.72 11.13
C GLU A 114 8.70 10.99 11.99
N ASP A 115 7.92 11.06 13.09
CA ASP A 115 8.00 12.14 14.07
C ASP A 115 9.24 12.02 14.97
N LEU A 116 9.92 10.85 15.01
CA LEU A 116 11.05 10.56 15.87
C LEU A 116 12.41 10.60 15.15
N ILE A 117 12.41 10.59 13.82
CA ILE A 117 13.63 10.68 13.02
C ILE A 117 14.21 12.10 13.16
N PRO A 118 15.49 12.25 13.56
CA PRO A 118 16.14 13.56 13.60
C PRO A 118 16.23 14.20 12.20
N ASP A 119 16.07 15.51 12.10
CA ASP A 119 16.25 16.26 10.84
C ASP A 119 17.64 16.07 10.21
N THR A 120 18.61 15.66 11.01
CA THR A 120 19.98 15.36 10.56
C THR A 120 20.17 13.94 10.02
N GLN A 121 19.13 13.12 10.04
CA GLN A 121 19.20 11.75 9.56
C GLN A 121 19.43 11.70 8.04
N THR A 122 20.49 11.05 7.61
CA THR A 122 20.84 10.88 6.19
C THR A 122 20.87 9.42 5.74
N VAL A 123 21.02 8.50 6.70
CA VAL A 123 20.98 7.05 6.45
C VAL A 123 19.54 6.58 6.47
N GLN A 124 19.17 5.71 5.54
CA GLN A 124 17.82 5.15 5.49
C GLN A 124 17.51 4.33 6.75
N VAL A 125 16.25 4.44 7.20
CA VAL A 125 15.68 3.73 8.35
C VAL A 125 15.03 2.44 7.86
N HIS A 126 15.34 1.33 8.51
CA HIS A 126 14.72 0.02 8.27
C HIS A 126 13.66 -0.29 9.35
N ASP A 127 12.81 -1.30 9.13
CA ASP A 127 11.78 -1.69 10.11
C ASP A 127 12.38 -1.99 11.50
N ALA A 128 13.58 -2.58 11.57
CA ALA A 128 14.28 -2.82 12.84
C ALA A 128 14.72 -1.54 13.55
N ASP A 129 15.07 -0.50 12.80
CA ASP A 129 15.40 0.81 13.38
C ASP A 129 14.15 1.51 13.92
N VAL A 130 12.99 1.30 13.27
CA VAL A 130 11.69 1.78 13.79
C VAL A 130 11.42 1.19 15.17
N LEU A 131 11.57 -0.14 15.35
CA LEU A 131 11.43 -0.77 16.66
C LEU A 131 12.40 -0.17 17.69
N LYS A 132 13.64 0.07 17.30
CA LYS A 132 14.67 0.68 18.16
C LYS A 132 14.31 2.12 18.54
N LEU A 133 13.81 2.93 17.60
CA LEU A 133 13.33 4.28 17.88
C LEU A 133 12.18 4.25 18.89
N LEU A 134 11.18 3.41 18.67
CA LEU A 134 10.04 3.28 19.57
C LEU A 134 10.45 2.77 20.95
N SER A 135 11.38 1.83 21.05
CA SER A 135 11.87 1.28 22.32
C SER A 135 12.57 2.32 23.23
N ALA A 136 13.05 3.42 22.62
CA ALA A 136 13.66 4.52 23.37
C ALA A 136 12.65 5.54 23.93
N HIS A 137 11.35 5.38 23.63
CA HIS A 137 10.28 6.30 24.03
C HIS A 137 9.17 5.55 24.77
N ASP A 138 9.10 5.73 26.09
CA ASP A 138 8.08 5.11 26.92
C ASP A 138 6.83 6.01 27.01
N SER A 139 6.17 6.22 25.87
CA SER A 139 4.95 7.02 25.75
C SER A 139 4.07 6.55 24.59
N MET A 140 2.79 6.84 24.70
CA MET A 140 1.77 6.50 23.70
C MET A 140 0.97 7.75 23.35
N ASN A 141 0.42 7.81 22.12
CA ASN A 141 -0.49 8.90 21.72
C ASN A 141 -1.84 8.82 22.46
N PHE A 142 -2.31 7.60 22.72
CA PHE A 142 -3.60 7.29 23.38
C PHE A 142 -3.65 5.82 23.77
N GLU A 143 -4.60 5.46 24.62
CA GLU A 143 -4.88 4.08 25.02
C GLU A 143 -5.30 3.20 23.81
N PRO A 144 -4.72 2.00 23.64
CA PRO A 144 -5.03 1.13 22.53
C PRO A 144 -6.54 0.85 22.38
N GLY A 145 -7.04 0.95 21.15
CA GLY A 145 -8.45 0.71 20.82
C GLY A 145 -9.40 1.89 21.07
N THR A 146 -8.92 3.04 21.56
CA THR A 146 -9.80 4.18 21.89
C THR A 146 -9.95 5.20 20.77
N HIS A 147 -8.92 5.41 19.97
CA HIS A 147 -8.88 6.38 18.87
C HIS A 147 -8.25 5.78 17.63
N TYR A 148 -8.45 6.42 16.51
CA TYR A 148 -7.77 6.17 15.25
C TYR A 148 -6.65 7.20 15.05
N ARG A 149 -5.45 6.74 14.74
CA ARG A 149 -4.37 7.57 14.19
C ARG A 149 -3.56 6.73 13.24
N TYR A 150 -3.54 7.12 11.97
CA TYR A 150 -2.70 6.46 10.97
C TYR A 150 -1.25 6.43 11.43
N SER A 151 -0.60 5.27 11.38
CA SER A 151 0.78 5.08 11.86
C SER A 151 1.54 4.16 10.92
N ASN A 152 2.64 4.66 10.36
CA ASN A 152 3.58 3.85 9.59
C ASN A 152 4.34 2.89 10.51
N SER A 153 4.69 3.32 11.73
CA SER A 153 5.30 2.46 12.74
C SER A 153 4.57 1.14 12.95
N GLY A 154 3.23 1.19 13.00
CA GLY A 154 2.43 -0.02 13.20
C GLY A 154 2.69 -1.07 12.13
N PHE A 155 2.86 -0.69 10.88
CA PHE A 155 3.10 -1.62 9.78
C PHE A 155 4.56 -2.06 9.67
N CYS A 156 5.52 -1.23 10.05
CA CYS A 156 6.91 -1.67 10.25
C CYS A 156 7.00 -2.74 11.35
N LEU A 157 6.30 -2.54 12.48
CA LEU A 157 6.23 -3.56 13.55
C LEU A 157 5.56 -4.85 13.07
N LEU A 158 4.50 -4.77 12.25
CA LEU A 158 3.85 -5.96 11.67
C LEU A 158 4.80 -6.74 10.76
N ALA A 159 5.66 -6.08 9.98
CA ALA A 159 6.69 -6.75 9.20
C ALA A 159 7.66 -7.53 10.12
N LEU A 160 8.13 -6.93 11.21
CA LEU A 160 8.97 -7.61 12.20
C LEU A 160 8.23 -8.78 12.90
N VAL A 161 6.93 -8.63 13.17
CA VAL A 161 6.10 -9.75 13.69
C VAL A 161 6.08 -10.89 12.69
N VAL A 162 5.90 -10.60 11.38
CA VAL A 162 5.99 -11.64 10.34
C VAL A 162 7.33 -12.35 10.39
N GLU A 163 8.45 -11.63 10.48
CA GLU A 163 9.79 -12.22 10.54
C GLU A 163 9.98 -13.08 11.79
N ARG A 164 9.61 -12.57 12.97
CA ARG A 164 9.74 -13.28 14.25
C ARG A 164 8.94 -14.58 14.28
N VAL A 165 7.70 -14.53 13.81
CA VAL A 165 6.78 -15.67 13.83
C VAL A 165 7.11 -16.66 12.71
N SER A 166 7.40 -16.19 11.49
CA SER A 166 7.69 -17.06 10.35
C SER A 166 9.11 -17.65 10.40
N LYS A 167 10.06 -16.95 11.00
CA LYS A 167 11.51 -17.20 10.94
C LYS A 167 12.07 -16.98 9.51
N MET A 168 11.43 -16.14 8.75
CA MET A 168 11.83 -15.78 7.40
C MET A 168 11.96 -14.25 7.29
N PRO A 169 12.88 -13.71 6.49
CA PRO A 169 12.89 -12.29 6.14
C PRO A 169 11.52 -11.87 5.56
N PHE A 170 11.06 -10.66 5.86
CA PHE A 170 9.75 -10.19 5.43
C PHE A 170 9.57 -10.22 3.90
N ALA A 171 10.58 -9.76 3.15
CA ALA A 171 10.55 -9.78 1.68
C ALA A 171 10.42 -11.20 1.13
N GLN A 172 11.15 -12.17 1.70
CA GLN A 172 11.05 -13.58 1.33
C GLN A 172 9.66 -14.14 1.65
N PHE A 173 9.10 -13.81 2.81
CA PHE A 173 7.76 -14.24 3.19
C PHE A 173 6.69 -13.74 2.20
N LEU A 174 6.74 -12.46 1.82
CA LEU A 174 5.82 -11.92 0.81
C LEU A 174 5.98 -12.64 -0.53
N HIS A 175 7.21 -12.87 -0.97
CA HIS A 175 7.47 -13.59 -2.21
C HIS A 175 6.91 -15.00 -2.19
N GLU A 176 7.25 -15.81 -1.18
CA GLU A 176 6.88 -17.23 -1.13
C GLU A 176 5.40 -17.47 -0.81
N ARG A 177 4.79 -16.59 -0.03
CA ARG A 177 3.43 -16.81 0.49
C ARG A 177 2.36 -16.00 -0.24
N ILE A 178 2.75 -14.95 -0.98
CA ILE A 178 1.80 -14.08 -1.67
C ILE A 178 2.16 -13.96 -3.16
N PHE A 179 3.33 -13.42 -3.50
CA PHE A 179 3.61 -13.06 -4.89
C PHE A 179 3.73 -14.28 -5.80
N ALA A 180 4.56 -15.27 -5.44
CA ALA A 180 4.74 -16.46 -6.26
C ALA A 180 3.46 -17.31 -6.40
N PRO A 181 2.69 -17.61 -5.31
CA PRO A 181 1.42 -18.33 -5.45
C PRO A 181 0.37 -17.62 -6.30
N LEU A 182 0.39 -16.28 -6.35
CA LEU A 182 -0.52 -15.48 -7.15
C LEU A 182 0.01 -15.19 -8.56
N ALA A 183 1.18 -15.70 -8.93
CA ALA A 183 1.85 -15.39 -10.21
C ALA A 183 2.11 -13.87 -10.41
N MET A 184 2.33 -13.12 -9.33
CA MET A 184 2.76 -11.73 -9.35
C MET A 184 4.28 -11.68 -9.60
N THR A 185 4.68 -11.87 -10.85
CA THR A 185 6.06 -12.24 -11.22
C THR A 185 7.06 -11.08 -11.20
N SER A 186 6.58 -9.84 -11.19
CA SER A 186 7.43 -8.64 -11.09
C SER A 186 7.38 -7.96 -9.72
N SER A 187 6.49 -8.45 -8.84
CA SER A 187 6.31 -7.86 -7.50
C SER A 187 7.46 -8.21 -6.55
N VAL A 188 7.97 -7.21 -5.86
CA VAL A 188 9.09 -7.36 -4.91
C VAL A 188 8.95 -6.39 -3.73
N ALA A 189 9.23 -6.86 -2.50
CA ALA A 189 9.53 -5.97 -1.38
C ALA A 189 11.02 -5.61 -1.47
N HIS A 190 11.29 -4.43 -2.03
CA HIS A 190 12.63 -4.08 -2.52
C HIS A 190 13.58 -3.70 -1.41
N GLN A 191 14.75 -4.33 -1.41
CA GLN A 191 15.87 -4.04 -0.53
C GLN A 191 17.07 -3.61 -1.37
N ASP A 192 17.47 -2.36 -1.25
CA ASP A 192 18.57 -1.81 -2.03
C ASP A 192 19.87 -2.60 -1.81
N GLY A 193 20.58 -2.91 -2.90
CA GLY A 193 21.79 -3.74 -2.87
C GLY A 193 21.58 -5.25 -2.65
N VAL A 194 20.33 -5.71 -2.45
CA VAL A 194 19.99 -7.14 -2.25
C VAL A 194 19.27 -7.71 -3.46
N ASP A 195 18.28 -6.99 -3.99
CA ASP A 195 17.48 -7.40 -5.12
C ASP A 195 17.36 -6.28 -6.18
N SER A 196 16.59 -6.52 -7.22
CA SER A 196 16.31 -5.54 -8.26
C SER A 196 14.82 -5.51 -8.60
N VAL A 197 14.32 -4.33 -8.97
CA VAL A 197 12.95 -4.15 -9.49
C VAL A 197 13.00 -4.31 -11.01
N PRO A 198 12.31 -5.31 -11.62
CA PRO A 198 12.50 -5.65 -13.03
C PRO A 198 12.22 -4.53 -14.04
N ASN A 199 11.04 -3.91 -13.96
CA ASN A 199 10.58 -2.86 -14.89
C ASN A 199 10.41 -1.54 -14.13
N ARG A 200 11.41 -1.15 -13.36
CA ARG A 200 11.33 -0.07 -12.37
C ARG A 200 10.95 1.28 -12.99
N ALA A 201 9.94 1.90 -12.42
CA ALA A 201 9.73 3.34 -12.51
C ALA A 201 10.63 4.06 -11.50
N TYR A 202 11.19 5.19 -11.90
CA TYR A 202 11.93 6.11 -11.02
C TYR A 202 11.04 7.28 -10.63
N GLY A 203 11.14 7.71 -9.37
CA GLY A 203 10.30 8.75 -8.81
C GLY A 203 10.77 10.16 -9.14
N TYR A 204 9.82 11.08 -9.34
CA TYR A 204 10.12 12.48 -9.71
C TYR A 204 9.26 13.46 -8.91
N THR A 205 9.79 14.67 -8.73
CA THR A 205 9.07 15.82 -8.15
C THR A 205 9.05 16.97 -9.14
N PRO A 206 7.88 17.60 -9.39
CA PRO A 206 7.79 18.80 -10.19
C PRO A 206 8.57 19.95 -9.55
N ASP A 207 9.38 20.66 -10.34
CA ASP A 207 10.11 21.85 -9.94
C ASP A 207 10.20 22.84 -11.11
N SER A 208 9.50 23.96 -11.01
CA SER A 208 9.62 25.11 -11.93
C SER A 208 9.56 24.71 -13.41
N GLY A 209 8.61 23.84 -13.79
CA GLY A 209 8.37 23.40 -15.17
C GLY A 209 9.27 22.25 -15.65
N ARG A 210 10.05 21.64 -14.75
CA ARG A 210 10.83 20.43 -14.98
C ARG A 210 10.54 19.39 -13.90
N PHE A 211 11.12 18.19 -14.03
CA PHE A 211 11.00 17.12 -13.05
C PHE A 211 12.38 16.77 -12.48
N LEU A 212 12.51 16.82 -11.14
CA LEU A 212 13.71 16.42 -10.43
C LEU A 212 13.59 14.94 -10.02
N PRO A 213 14.65 14.13 -10.16
CA PRO A 213 14.67 12.78 -9.61
C PRO A 213 14.59 12.83 -8.07
N THR A 214 13.58 12.21 -7.49
CA THR A 214 13.36 12.15 -6.03
C THR A 214 12.88 10.76 -5.60
N ASP A 215 13.53 9.74 -6.12
CA ASP A 215 13.10 8.34 -6.03
C ASP A 215 13.19 7.75 -4.62
N GLN A 216 14.09 8.27 -3.78
CA GLN A 216 14.38 7.73 -2.45
C GLN A 216 14.43 8.84 -1.39
N SER A 217 14.10 8.47 -0.15
CA SER A 217 14.18 9.30 1.06
C SER A 217 14.75 8.49 2.23
N VAL A 218 14.91 9.12 3.40
CA VAL A 218 15.33 8.43 4.64
C VAL A 218 14.37 7.31 5.07
N THR A 219 13.10 7.40 4.70
CA THR A 219 12.07 6.39 5.03
C THR A 219 11.89 5.32 3.95
N SER A 220 12.74 5.32 2.93
CA SER A 220 12.53 4.45 1.77
C SER A 220 12.97 3.00 1.98
N ALA A 221 13.68 2.66 3.05
CA ALA A 221 14.11 1.29 3.34
C ALA A 221 13.18 0.55 4.33
N THR A 222 12.11 1.18 4.82
CA THR A 222 11.07 0.47 5.55
C THR A 222 10.24 -0.37 4.59
N LEU A 223 10.08 -1.66 4.90
CA LEU A 223 9.38 -2.60 4.02
C LEU A 223 7.90 -2.74 4.36
N GLY A 224 7.58 -2.79 5.67
CA GLY A 224 6.24 -3.14 6.13
C GLY A 224 5.17 -2.12 5.79
N ASP A 225 5.52 -0.85 5.75
CA ASP A 225 4.59 0.27 5.53
C ASP A 225 4.56 0.76 4.07
N GLY A 226 5.66 0.54 3.28
CA GLY A 226 5.78 1.19 1.97
C GLY A 226 6.74 0.59 0.95
N GLY A 227 7.39 -0.56 1.22
CA GLY A 227 8.53 -1.07 0.46
C GLY A 227 8.23 -1.96 -0.75
N VAL A 228 6.96 -2.23 -1.09
CA VAL A 228 6.61 -3.07 -2.24
C VAL A 228 6.64 -2.27 -3.54
N TYR A 229 7.26 -2.86 -4.57
CA TYR A 229 7.15 -2.46 -5.97
C TYR A 229 6.33 -3.50 -6.72
N THR A 230 5.47 -3.06 -7.61
CA THR A 230 4.65 -3.93 -8.47
C THR A 230 4.04 -3.15 -9.64
N SER A 231 3.48 -3.89 -10.60
CA SER A 231 2.79 -3.34 -11.77
C SER A 231 1.26 -3.42 -11.62
N VAL A 232 0.55 -2.64 -12.43
CA VAL A 232 -0.92 -2.77 -12.49
C VAL A 232 -1.35 -4.14 -13.04
N GLU A 233 -0.52 -4.81 -13.88
CA GLU A 233 -0.80 -6.18 -14.34
C GLU A 233 -0.72 -7.19 -13.20
N ASP A 234 0.32 -7.16 -12.36
CA ASP A 234 0.43 -8.04 -11.20
C ASP A 234 -0.71 -7.79 -10.19
N LEU A 235 -1.16 -6.54 -10.04
CA LEU A 235 -2.28 -6.19 -9.17
C LEU A 235 -3.64 -6.74 -9.63
N VAL A 236 -3.78 -7.22 -10.87
CA VAL A 236 -4.96 -7.99 -11.29
C VAL A 236 -5.04 -9.31 -10.52
N HIS A 237 -3.92 -10.00 -10.37
CA HIS A 237 -3.84 -11.24 -9.60
C HIS A 237 -4.13 -11.00 -8.11
N TRP A 238 -3.64 -9.87 -7.58
CA TRP A 238 -3.95 -9.42 -6.22
C TRP A 238 -5.44 -9.17 -6.03
N ASP A 239 -6.07 -8.42 -6.94
CA ASP A 239 -7.51 -8.15 -6.88
C ASP A 239 -8.33 -9.45 -6.84
N GLN A 240 -8.00 -10.42 -7.67
CA GLN A 240 -8.68 -11.72 -7.71
C GLN A 240 -8.50 -12.50 -6.39
N ALA A 241 -7.32 -12.41 -5.78
CA ALA A 241 -7.02 -13.09 -4.53
C ALA A 241 -7.81 -12.55 -3.31
N LEU A 242 -8.38 -11.35 -3.42
CA LEU A 242 -9.21 -10.70 -2.40
C LEU A 242 -10.70 -11.07 -2.48
N TYR A 243 -11.08 -11.99 -3.37
CA TYR A 243 -12.41 -12.60 -3.38
C TYR A 243 -12.37 -13.95 -2.63
N PRO A 244 -13.54 -14.42 -2.14
CA PRO A 244 -13.65 -15.71 -1.47
C PRO A 244 -13.14 -16.86 -2.35
N GLY A 245 -12.29 -17.70 -1.77
CA GLY A 245 -11.63 -18.80 -2.51
C GLY A 245 -10.24 -18.47 -3.06
N GLY A 246 -9.79 -17.20 -2.92
CA GLY A 246 -8.40 -16.79 -3.15
C GLY A 246 -7.49 -17.19 -1.98
N LEU A 247 -6.70 -16.23 -1.45
CA LEU A 247 -5.81 -16.50 -0.31
C LEU A 247 -6.56 -16.77 1.00
N MET A 248 -7.75 -16.18 1.17
CA MET A 248 -8.54 -16.23 2.40
C MET A 248 -9.97 -16.69 2.14
N ASP A 249 -10.57 -17.28 3.16
CA ASP A 249 -12.01 -17.55 3.18
C ASP A 249 -12.83 -16.29 3.49
N SER A 250 -14.15 -16.36 3.25
CA SER A 250 -15.06 -15.23 3.44
C SER A 250 -15.07 -14.70 4.88
N ARG A 251 -14.91 -15.58 5.88
CA ARG A 251 -14.92 -15.18 7.29
C ARG A 251 -13.68 -14.35 7.64
N THR A 252 -12.53 -14.76 7.16
CA THR A 252 -11.26 -14.07 7.38
C THR A 252 -11.25 -12.71 6.65
N LEU A 253 -11.72 -12.66 5.40
CA LEU A 253 -11.88 -11.41 4.66
C LEU A 253 -12.87 -10.45 5.35
N ALA A 254 -13.97 -10.96 5.91
CA ALA A 254 -14.91 -10.15 6.66
C ALA A 254 -14.27 -9.50 7.90
N GLN A 255 -13.37 -10.20 8.61
CA GLN A 255 -12.62 -9.59 9.72
C GLN A 255 -11.74 -8.43 9.25
N ALA A 256 -11.05 -8.60 8.12
CA ALA A 256 -10.18 -7.57 7.56
C ALA A 256 -10.94 -6.32 7.09
N THR A 257 -12.21 -6.47 6.71
CA THR A 257 -13.04 -5.42 6.11
C THR A 257 -14.17 -4.93 7.02
N THR A 258 -14.16 -5.35 8.30
CA THR A 258 -15.06 -4.85 9.34
C THR A 258 -14.24 -4.02 10.34
N PRO A 259 -14.08 -2.71 10.09
CA PRO A 259 -13.33 -1.83 10.97
C PRO A 259 -13.97 -1.74 12.37
N PRO A 260 -13.18 -1.46 13.42
CA PRO A 260 -13.73 -1.19 14.73
C PRO A 260 -14.63 0.05 14.70
N VAL A 261 -15.65 0.06 15.56
CA VAL A 261 -16.45 1.24 15.83
C VAL A 261 -15.82 1.98 17.00
N LEU A 262 -15.32 3.17 16.75
CA LEU A 262 -14.68 4.00 17.76
C LEU A 262 -15.67 5.08 18.24
N PRO A 263 -15.77 5.33 19.57
CA PRO A 263 -16.79 6.25 20.10
C PRO A 263 -16.66 7.70 19.63
N GLN A 264 -15.44 8.12 19.28
CA GLN A 264 -15.13 9.52 18.96
C GLN A 264 -14.54 9.70 17.55
N ASP A 265 -14.53 8.65 16.73
CA ASP A 265 -13.92 8.69 15.39
C ASP A 265 -14.79 7.91 14.39
N SER A 266 -15.14 8.58 13.30
CA SER A 266 -15.90 7.98 12.21
C SER A 266 -15.04 7.28 11.16
N THR A 267 -13.71 7.34 11.29
CA THR A 267 -12.79 6.69 10.36
C THR A 267 -12.96 5.18 10.40
N ARG A 268 -13.14 4.60 9.25
CA ARG A 268 -13.33 3.17 9.08
C ARG A 268 -12.12 2.59 8.36
N TYR A 269 -11.15 2.08 9.12
CA TYR A 269 -9.97 1.43 8.59
C TYR A 269 -9.91 -0.05 9.01
N GLY A 270 -9.94 -0.92 8.01
CA GLY A 270 -9.76 -2.36 8.17
C GLY A 270 -8.28 -2.75 8.15
N PHE A 271 -7.95 -3.94 7.67
CA PHE A 271 -6.57 -4.41 7.58
C PHE A 271 -5.96 -3.98 6.24
N GLY A 272 -5.36 -2.78 6.22
CA GLY A 272 -4.76 -2.20 5.02
C GLY A 272 -5.74 -1.50 4.06
N TRP A 273 -6.97 -1.21 4.50
CA TRP A 273 -8.01 -0.60 3.68
C TRP A 273 -8.85 0.43 4.42
N PHE A 274 -9.07 1.58 3.82
CA PHE A 274 -10.19 2.45 4.16
C PHE A 274 -11.48 1.84 3.62
N ILE A 275 -12.51 1.76 4.46
CA ILE A 275 -13.81 1.20 4.13
C ILE A 275 -14.85 2.31 4.18
N ASP A 276 -15.41 2.67 3.05
CA ASP A 276 -16.44 3.72 2.94
C ASP A 276 -17.50 3.36 1.88
N THR A 277 -18.28 4.34 1.49
CA THR A 277 -19.21 4.22 0.37
C THR A 277 -18.95 5.31 -0.66
N TYR A 278 -19.03 4.97 -1.94
CA TYR A 278 -19.02 5.91 -3.03
C TYR A 278 -20.32 5.77 -3.85
N ARG A 279 -21.07 6.84 -3.96
CA ARG A 279 -22.41 6.82 -4.59
C ARG A 279 -23.34 5.70 -4.04
N GLY A 280 -23.26 5.43 -2.74
CA GLY A 280 -24.06 4.41 -2.06
C GLY A 280 -23.58 2.96 -2.26
N VAL A 281 -22.46 2.73 -2.94
CA VAL A 281 -21.85 1.41 -3.12
C VAL A 281 -20.67 1.27 -2.15
N ASN A 282 -20.56 0.12 -1.48
CA ASN A 282 -19.44 -0.21 -0.59
C ASN A 282 -18.11 -0.15 -1.36
N ARG A 283 -17.14 0.58 -0.79
CA ARG A 283 -15.83 0.78 -1.40
C ARG A 283 -14.72 0.48 -0.40
N TRP A 284 -13.73 -0.29 -0.84
CA TRP A 284 -12.44 -0.45 -0.17
C TRP A 284 -11.42 0.34 -0.96
N ARG A 285 -10.75 1.26 -0.31
CA ARG A 285 -9.78 2.11 -0.99
C ARG A 285 -8.51 2.31 -0.18
N HIS A 286 -7.44 2.61 -0.86
CA HIS A 286 -6.23 3.14 -0.26
C HIS A 286 -5.47 4.01 -1.26
N THR A 287 -4.72 4.98 -0.76
CA THR A 287 -3.72 5.73 -1.53
C THR A 287 -2.32 5.35 -1.09
N GLY A 288 -1.33 5.58 -1.94
CA GLY A 288 0.07 5.41 -1.61
C GLY A 288 0.84 6.68 -1.95
N GLU A 289 1.51 7.26 -0.97
CA GLU A 289 2.28 8.48 -1.12
C GLU A 289 3.67 8.33 -0.53
N THR A 290 4.68 8.63 -1.34
CA THR A 290 6.09 8.68 -0.93
C THR A 290 6.85 9.60 -1.89
N SER A 291 8.16 9.79 -1.65
CA SER A 291 9.02 10.54 -2.57
C SER A 291 8.89 10.03 -4.00
N GLY A 292 8.41 10.91 -4.90
CA GLY A 292 8.29 10.61 -6.32
C GLY A 292 7.14 9.70 -6.74
N PHE A 293 6.23 9.29 -5.84
CA PHE A 293 5.13 8.37 -6.20
C PHE A 293 3.81 8.77 -5.55
N ARG A 294 2.73 8.67 -6.33
CA ARG A 294 1.33 8.81 -5.89
C ARG A 294 0.50 7.73 -6.55
N ASN A 295 -0.19 6.94 -5.75
CA ASN A 295 -0.93 5.77 -6.22
C ASN A 295 -2.32 5.71 -5.62
N ALA A 296 -3.24 5.05 -6.30
CA ALA A 296 -4.59 4.79 -5.78
C ALA A 296 -5.11 3.43 -6.22
N ILE A 297 -5.82 2.77 -5.30
CA ILE A 297 -6.66 1.61 -5.58
C ILE A 297 -8.05 1.85 -5.00
N GLN A 298 -9.08 1.57 -5.78
CA GLN A 298 -10.48 1.63 -5.36
C GLN A 298 -11.20 0.37 -5.82
N ARG A 299 -11.66 -0.42 -4.86
CA ARG A 299 -12.42 -1.65 -5.08
C ARG A 299 -13.87 -1.45 -4.67
N TYR A 300 -14.76 -1.96 -5.50
CA TYR A 300 -16.20 -2.03 -5.28
C TYR A 300 -16.60 -3.51 -5.27
N PRO A 301 -16.36 -4.24 -4.16
CA PRO A 301 -16.44 -5.71 -4.15
C PRO A 301 -17.84 -6.23 -4.52
N ASP A 302 -18.90 -5.53 -4.10
CA ASP A 302 -20.30 -5.89 -4.41
C ASP A 302 -20.65 -5.70 -5.90
N ARG A 303 -19.78 -5.03 -6.65
CA ARG A 303 -19.90 -4.76 -8.11
C ARG A 303 -18.84 -5.46 -8.92
N HIS A 304 -17.99 -6.26 -8.28
CA HIS A 304 -16.83 -6.88 -8.93
C HIS A 304 -16.04 -5.90 -9.82
N PHE A 305 -15.83 -4.68 -9.30
CA PHE A 305 -15.21 -3.57 -10.03
C PHE A 305 -14.04 -2.99 -9.25
N THR A 306 -12.91 -2.79 -9.94
CA THR A 306 -11.71 -2.22 -9.32
C THR A 306 -10.99 -1.29 -10.31
N VAL A 307 -10.54 -0.14 -9.81
CA VAL A 307 -9.66 0.81 -10.53
C VAL A 307 -8.35 0.92 -9.77
N ILE A 308 -7.24 0.78 -10.50
CA ILE A 308 -5.88 0.90 -9.95
C ILE A 308 -5.11 1.89 -10.83
N ILE A 309 -4.48 2.87 -10.19
CA ILE A 309 -3.62 3.87 -10.84
C ILE A 309 -2.32 3.96 -10.08
N LEU A 310 -1.20 3.76 -10.77
CA LEU A 310 0.15 3.90 -10.24
C LEU A 310 0.87 5.00 -11.01
N THR A 311 1.57 5.91 -10.30
CA THR A 311 2.29 7.02 -10.92
C THR A 311 3.67 7.19 -10.29
N ASN A 312 4.63 7.71 -11.07
CA ASN A 312 5.99 7.98 -10.61
C ASN A 312 6.32 9.48 -10.51
N ARG A 313 5.39 10.25 -10.00
CA ARG A 313 5.63 11.66 -9.66
C ARG A 313 4.92 12.11 -8.39
N ASN A 314 5.51 13.07 -7.69
CA ASN A 314 4.80 13.87 -6.70
C ASN A 314 3.81 14.81 -7.42
N GLY A 315 2.67 15.04 -6.78
CA GLY A 315 1.57 15.82 -7.38
C GLY A 315 0.65 14.98 -8.27
N GLY A 316 -0.44 15.57 -8.68
CA GLY A 316 -1.58 14.87 -9.26
C GLY A 316 -2.46 14.21 -8.17
N ASP A 317 -3.62 13.76 -8.59
CA ASP A 317 -4.60 13.12 -7.70
C ASP A 317 -5.14 11.84 -8.37
N PRO A 318 -4.41 10.72 -8.27
CA PRO A 318 -4.86 9.44 -8.83
C PRO A 318 -6.14 8.93 -8.18
N ALA A 319 -6.46 9.35 -6.95
CA ALA A 319 -7.71 8.95 -6.28
C ALA A 319 -8.94 9.60 -6.95
N THR A 320 -8.87 10.89 -7.24
CA THR A 320 -9.92 11.60 -8.00
C THR A 320 -10.02 11.10 -9.44
N ILE A 321 -8.89 10.81 -10.10
CA ILE A 321 -8.92 10.19 -11.44
C ILE A 321 -9.63 8.83 -11.39
N ALA A 322 -9.36 8.00 -10.38
CA ALA A 322 -10.03 6.71 -10.20
C ALA A 322 -11.55 6.86 -9.97
N GLU A 323 -11.99 7.90 -9.25
CA GLU A 323 -13.42 8.22 -9.08
C GLU A 323 -14.07 8.61 -10.41
N HIS A 324 -13.42 9.46 -11.22
CA HIS A 324 -13.93 9.82 -12.54
C HIS A 324 -14.04 8.62 -13.49
N ILE A 325 -13.06 7.71 -13.47
CA ILE A 325 -13.12 6.44 -14.24
C ILE A 325 -14.28 5.58 -13.73
N THR A 326 -14.45 5.49 -12.42
CA THR A 326 -15.56 4.75 -11.81
C THR A 326 -16.91 5.32 -12.22
N ASP A 327 -17.03 6.66 -12.23
CA ASP A 327 -18.26 7.32 -12.69
C ASP A 327 -18.59 6.96 -14.14
N GLN A 328 -17.62 7.01 -15.03
CA GLN A 328 -17.83 6.70 -16.44
C GLN A 328 -18.12 5.21 -16.69
N LEU A 329 -17.40 4.32 -16.03
CA LEU A 329 -17.46 2.90 -16.36
C LEU A 329 -18.39 2.09 -15.47
N LEU A 330 -18.66 2.51 -14.25
CA LEU A 330 -19.54 1.76 -13.33
C LEU A 330 -20.95 2.39 -13.22
N PHE A 331 -21.04 3.72 -13.20
CA PHE A 331 -22.31 4.42 -12.96
C PHE A 331 -22.96 5.00 -14.22
N HIS A 332 -22.17 5.25 -15.28
CA HIS A 332 -22.66 5.75 -16.59
C HIS A 332 -22.02 4.96 -17.75
N PRO A 333 -22.20 3.61 -17.78
CA PRO A 333 -21.55 2.77 -18.78
C PRO A 333 -22.14 2.94 -20.18
#